data_83cb9a72eabfe6652fff2ba3384f5f8d
#
_entry.id   83cb9a72eabfe6652fff2ba3384f5f8d
#
_cell.length_a   1.000
_cell.length_b   1.000
_cell.length_c   1.000
_cell.angle_alpha   90.00
_cell.angle_beta   90.00
_cell.angle_gamma   90.00
#
_symmetry.space_group_name_H-M   'P 1'
#
loop_
_entity.id
_entity.type
_entity.pdbx_description
1 polymer ?
#
loop_
_entity_poly.entity_id
_entity_poly.type
_entity_poly.pdbx_seq_one_letter_code
_entity_poly.pdbx_strand_id
1 'polypeptide(L)'
;MKARLTLWFFVSMVLGLACMHATAQDVITERAIFEDPSGDMTFEQVQKAQFSKADKVVSRGYTRAAVWIRLTIDAPGDARTLVLRVAPATLDEVTLFSPDVSNAGLVANANLGSWLLDRSSLIDAKPGKNSYYLRIKTTGTLMMSPSILTADQAQQEDITRGIVLGAVLACCIPLMIAMLVLIVLRRELLHVLFFLTFCVSVAIFFGWFGYLRAFFGPDSWVASTTTFNFLAVANVLTGFLFFRVLLGRFGLPRWGRNLFSLFLVLYVPLFLLFFLLDRQSVLVWSSMLGMMACAFCLPLTVLVFYRHKPATWFIGAIILLALLLLLRSFFTLQGIVAADASTMNLLAYRVFLLAGFFISIFVLIDRDKKSLLQTSILNETVARRLAESEKNRREIQERFMTMLMHELKTPLAIIQLAATSLGRHLAPGSADATRVATINRSVDDLNVIIERCVLADQIEQGAALINKQRFALQTLTDDLLQTVGASRIRLVGPQDAAVVSDYQYVRLILLNLLSNALKYSPPDSLVEFEIQRTLVKGVRVVYFSVSNAVGAAGMPDPSQVFARYYRSESARAHVGVGLGLWLAQAVARQLGSEVHFRAAQGQVVFGFELELA
;
A
#
# COMPACT_ATOMS: atom_id res chain seq x y z
N MET A 1 0.08 1.74 -25.40
CA MET A 1 -1.38 1.66 -25.53
C MET A 1 -2.10 2.58 -24.53
N LYS A 2 -1.77 2.58 -23.23
CA LYS A 2 -2.44 3.39 -22.18
C LYS A 2 -2.33 4.90 -22.39
N ALA A 3 -1.16 5.45 -22.72
CA ALA A 3 -0.97 6.89 -22.98
C ALA A 3 -1.76 7.37 -24.22
N ARG A 4 -1.93 6.53 -25.22
CA ARG A 4 -2.78 6.82 -26.39
C ARG A 4 -4.26 6.87 -26.04
N LEU A 5 -4.74 5.96 -25.16
CA LEU A 5 -6.13 5.98 -24.69
C LEU A 5 -6.43 7.25 -23.88
N THR A 6 -5.52 7.67 -23.02
CA THR A 6 -5.66 8.91 -22.23
C THR A 6 -5.66 10.14 -23.13
N LEU A 7 -4.80 10.16 -24.17
CA LEU A 7 -4.74 11.23 -25.15
C LEU A 7 -6.02 11.28 -26.01
N TRP A 8 -6.51 10.15 -26.50
CA TRP A 8 -7.76 10.06 -27.25
C TRP A 8 -8.96 10.51 -26.42
N PHE A 9 -9.01 10.13 -25.14
CA PHE A 9 -10.05 10.61 -24.22
C PHE A 9 -10.00 12.13 -24.05
N PHE A 10 -8.80 12.70 -23.85
CA PHE A 10 -8.60 14.16 -23.74
C PHE A 10 -8.98 14.89 -25.03
N VAL A 11 -8.60 14.35 -26.18
CA VAL A 11 -8.96 14.92 -27.49
C VAL A 11 -10.47 14.86 -27.73
N SER A 12 -11.13 13.74 -27.40
CA SER A 12 -12.59 13.61 -27.49
C SER A 12 -13.32 14.56 -26.53
N MET A 13 -12.76 14.75 -25.33
CA MET A 13 -13.27 15.70 -24.36
C MET A 13 -13.15 17.14 -24.86
N VAL A 14 -11.99 17.53 -25.40
CA VAL A 14 -11.75 18.89 -25.95
C VAL A 14 -12.63 19.14 -27.19
N LEU A 15 -12.79 18.15 -28.06
CA LEU A 15 -13.68 18.26 -29.24
C LEU A 15 -15.14 18.37 -28.81
N GLY A 16 -15.60 17.58 -27.85
CA GLY A 16 -16.94 17.70 -27.25
C GLY A 16 -17.18 19.07 -26.62
N LEU A 17 -16.16 19.63 -25.96
CA LEU A 17 -16.16 20.96 -25.36
C LEU A 17 -16.23 22.08 -26.43
N ALA A 18 -15.51 21.95 -27.53
CA ALA A 18 -15.50 22.93 -28.60
C ALA A 18 -16.86 22.99 -29.33
N CYS A 19 -17.52 21.85 -29.51
CA CYS A 19 -18.85 21.79 -30.17
C CYS A 19 -19.98 22.44 -29.35
N MET A 20 -19.82 22.59 -28.05
CA MET A 20 -20.84 23.19 -27.16
C MET A 20 -20.91 24.73 -27.24
N HIS A 21 -20.03 25.40 -27.96
CA HIS A 21 -19.97 26.88 -28.04
C HIS A 21 -20.71 27.47 -29.25
N ALA A 22 -21.24 26.65 -30.16
CA ALA A 22 -22.02 27.12 -31.28
C ALA A 22 -23.47 27.46 -30.83
N THR A 23 -23.67 28.66 -30.30
CA THR A 23 -25.02 29.18 -30.01
C THR A 23 -25.53 29.89 -31.25
N ALA A 24 -26.71 29.48 -31.75
CA ALA A 24 -27.41 30.21 -32.77
C ALA A 24 -27.71 31.64 -32.27
N GLN A 25 -27.67 32.59 -33.19
CA GLN A 25 -28.00 33.98 -32.90
C GLN A 25 -29.53 34.07 -32.77
N ASP A 26 -30.04 34.34 -31.55
CA ASP A 26 -31.46 34.45 -31.30
C ASP A 26 -32.03 35.80 -31.80
N VAL A 27 -33.33 35.83 -32.08
CA VAL A 27 -34.03 37.04 -32.59
C VAL A 27 -34.54 37.97 -31.49
N ILE A 28 -34.19 37.71 -30.22
CA ILE A 28 -34.61 38.54 -29.09
C ILE A 28 -33.77 39.81 -29.05
N THR A 29 -34.41 40.95 -29.15
CA THR A 29 -33.80 42.28 -29.13
C THR A 29 -33.68 42.83 -27.70
N GLU A 30 -34.64 42.52 -26.83
CA GLU A 30 -34.66 42.98 -25.44
C GLU A 30 -35.22 41.91 -24.50
N ARG A 31 -34.61 41.77 -23.32
CA ARG A 31 -35.06 40.94 -22.20
C ARG A 31 -35.26 41.83 -20.97
N ALA A 32 -36.44 41.69 -20.33
CA ALA A 32 -36.71 42.38 -19.11
C ALA A 32 -37.40 41.46 -18.08
N ILE A 33 -37.11 41.62 -16.82
CA ILE A 33 -37.56 40.76 -15.72
C ILE A 33 -38.33 41.52 -14.68
N PHE A 34 -39.35 40.85 -14.13
CA PHE A 34 -40.10 41.30 -12.96
C PHE A 34 -40.31 40.12 -12.01
N GLU A 35 -40.10 40.35 -10.73
CA GLU A 35 -40.32 39.35 -9.69
C GLU A 35 -41.63 39.61 -8.98
N ASP A 36 -42.50 38.60 -8.95
CA ASP A 36 -43.75 38.62 -8.20
C ASP A 36 -43.61 37.81 -6.90
N PRO A 37 -43.40 38.45 -5.76
CA PRO A 37 -43.22 37.78 -4.47
C PRO A 37 -44.46 37.01 -4.03
N SER A 38 -45.67 37.43 -4.43
CA SER A 38 -46.92 36.77 -4.10
C SER A 38 -47.09 35.46 -4.90
N GLY A 39 -46.57 35.43 -6.11
CA GLY A 39 -46.69 34.33 -7.06
C GLY A 39 -48.11 34.22 -7.67
N ASP A 40 -48.99 35.19 -7.41
CA ASP A 40 -50.40 35.13 -7.77
C ASP A 40 -50.87 36.28 -8.71
N MET A 41 -49.93 37.14 -9.12
CA MET A 41 -50.26 38.25 -10.02
C MET A 41 -50.79 37.75 -11.36
N THR A 42 -51.88 38.38 -11.81
CA THR A 42 -52.48 38.11 -13.12
C THR A 42 -51.64 38.75 -14.23
N PHE A 43 -51.80 38.27 -15.46
CA PHE A 43 -51.10 38.84 -16.62
C PHE A 43 -51.39 40.33 -16.83
N GLU A 44 -52.64 40.77 -16.62
CA GLU A 44 -53.04 42.19 -16.72
C GLU A 44 -52.33 43.10 -15.70
N GLN A 45 -52.11 42.62 -14.48
CA GLN A 45 -51.39 43.33 -13.45
C GLN A 45 -49.91 43.45 -13.81
N VAL A 46 -49.31 42.37 -14.30
CA VAL A 46 -47.88 42.29 -14.67
C VAL A 46 -47.58 43.17 -15.89
N GLN A 47 -48.50 43.31 -16.87
CA GLN A 47 -48.28 44.23 -17.98
C GLN A 47 -48.05 45.69 -17.55
N LYS A 48 -48.61 46.11 -16.39
CA LYS A 48 -48.45 47.44 -15.81
C LYS A 48 -47.24 47.57 -14.87
N ALA A 49 -46.58 46.47 -14.57
CA ALA A 49 -45.44 46.45 -13.69
C ALA A 49 -44.17 47.01 -14.34
N GLN A 50 -43.24 47.49 -13.49
CA GLN A 50 -41.93 47.94 -13.94
C GLN A 50 -41.00 46.78 -14.10
N PHE A 51 -40.57 46.52 -15.34
CA PHE A 51 -39.59 45.53 -15.66
C PHE A 51 -38.16 46.11 -15.64
N SER A 52 -37.24 45.40 -15.06
CA SER A 52 -35.82 45.71 -15.12
C SER A 52 -35.13 44.94 -16.26
N LYS A 53 -34.06 45.48 -16.84
CA LYS A 53 -33.30 44.81 -17.90
C LYS A 53 -32.71 43.51 -17.38
N ALA A 54 -32.78 42.46 -18.20
CA ALA A 54 -32.21 41.14 -17.89
C ALA A 54 -31.18 40.71 -18.90
N ASP A 55 -30.23 39.91 -18.44
CA ASP A 55 -29.21 39.27 -19.27
C ASP A 55 -29.78 38.05 -20.03
N LYS A 56 -28.96 37.48 -20.96
CA LYS A 56 -29.34 36.30 -21.74
C LYS A 56 -29.64 35.10 -20.81
N VAL A 57 -28.91 34.97 -19.71
CA VAL A 57 -29.17 33.97 -18.67
C VAL A 57 -29.69 34.66 -17.44
N VAL A 58 -30.89 34.28 -17.03
CA VAL A 58 -31.52 34.79 -15.81
C VAL A 58 -31.28 33.80 -14.68
N SER A 59 -30.65 34.26 -13.57
CA SER A 59 -30.42 33.47 -12.35
C SER A 59 -30.91 34.25 -11.15
N ARG A 60 -31.68 33.57 -10.28
CA ARG A 60 -32.20 34.14 -9.02
C ARG A 60 -32.01 33.18 -7.84
N GLY A 61 -31.27 32.09 -8.04
CA GLY A 61 -31.10 31.07 -7.03
C GLY A 61 -32.41 30.40 -6.64
N TYR A 62 -32.54 30.05 -5.38
CA TYR A 62 -33.77 29.46 -4.84
C TYR A 62 -34.74 30.58 -4.43
N THR A 63 -35.84 30.75 -5.15
CA THR A 63 -36.87 31.74 -4.86
C THR A 63 -38.27 31.10 -4.88
N ARG A 64 -39.14 31.59 -4.00
CA ARG A 64 -40.57 31.23 -3.98
C ARG A 64 -41.41 32.17 -4.85
N ALA A 65 -40.85 33.30 -5.27
CA ALA A 65 -41.48 34.25 -6.14
C ALA A 65 -41.74 33.66 -7.51
N ALA A 66 -42.83 34.02 -8.17
CA ALA A 66 -42.99 33.82 -9.58
C ALA A 66 -42.15 34.86 -10.33
N VAL A 67 -41.42 34.45 -11.32
CA VAL A 67 -40.59 35.33 -12.13
C VAL A 67 -41.20 35.50 -13.50
N TRP A 68 -41.44 36.76 -13.86
CA TRP A 68 -41.96 37.13 -15.15
C TRP A 68 -40.85 37.70 -16.04
N ILE A 69 -40.75 37.22 -17.28
CA ILE A 69 -39.79 37.73 -18.25
C ILE A 69 -40.56 38.23 -19.49
N ARG A 70 -40.28 39.48 -19.84
CA ARG A 70 -40.75 40.05 -21.10
C ARG A 70 -39.63 39.89 -22.15
N LEU A 71 -39.97 39.24 -23.25
CA LEU A 71 -39.13 39.03 -24.42
C LEU A 71 -39.66 39.89 -25.57
N THR A 72 -38.87 40.84 -26.03
CA THR A 72 -39.18 41.66 -27.20
C THR A 72 -38.37 41.13 -28.38
N ILE A 73 -39.04 40.86 -29.47
CA ILE A 73 -38.44 40.42 -30.74
C ILE A 73 -38.72 41.43 -31.84
N ASP A 74 -37.84 41.48 -32.82
CA ASP A 74 -38.08 42.14 -34.09
C ASP A 74 -38.12 41.07 -35.18
N ALA A 75 -39.34 40.63 -35.51
CA ALA A 75 -39.54 39.51 -36.42
C ALA A 75 -39.27 39.94 -37.87
N PRO A 76 -38.39 39.22 -38.60
CA PRO A 76 -38.14 39.50 -40.02
C PRO A 76 -39.43 39.29 -40.83
N GLY A 77 -39.61 40.05 -41.90
CA GLY A 77 -40.87 40.13 -42.67
C GLY A 77 -41.43 38.82 -43.21
N ASP A 78 -40.60 37.77 -43.34
CA ASP A 78 -40.97 36.45 -43.87
C ASP A 78 -41.16 35.37 -42.77
N ALA A 79 -40.82 35.66 -41.50
CA ALA A 79 -40.88 34.66 -40.42
C ALA A 79 -42.28 34.61 -39.77
N ARG A 80 -43.11 33.68 -40.23
CA ARG A 80 -44.46 33.46 -39.66
C ARG A 80 -44.46 32.62 -38.41
N THR A 81 -43.56 31.64 -38.30
CA THR A 81 -43.51 30.71 -37.17
C THR A 81 -42.10 30.64 -36.62
N LEU A 82 -41.94 30.99 -35.37
CA LEU A 82 -40.69 30.94 -34.61
C LEU A 82 -40.80 29.87 -33.50
N VAL A 83 -39.65 29.38 -33.03
CA VAL A 83 -39.55 28.41 -31.95
C VAL A 83 -39.07 29.12 -30.72
N LEU A 84 -39.91 29.25 -29.69
CA LEU A 84 -39.49 29.64 -28.35
C LEU A 84 -38.96 28.44 -27.60
N ARG A 85 -37.76 28.55 -27.04
CA ARG A 85 -37.16 27.55 -26.19
C ARG A 85 -36.78 28.15 -24.85
N VAL A 86 -36.95 27.35 -23.77
CA VAL A 86 -36.54 27.70 -22.42
C VAL A 86 -35.71 26.57 -21.85
N ALA A 87 -34.42 26.82 -21.69
CA ALA A 87 -33.48 25.89 -21.07
C ALA A 87 -33.19 26.33 -19.61
N PRO A 88 -32.94 25.40 -18.69
CA PRO A 88 -32.94 23.95 -18.80
C PRO A 88 -34.35 23.35 -18.75
N ALA A 89 -34.45 22.08 -19.15
CA ALA A 89 -35.71 21.34 -19.15
C ALA A 89 -36.28 21.05 -17.73
N THR A 90 -35.49 21.31 -16.67
CA THR A 90 -35.79 20.97 -15.27
C THR A 90 -36.60 22.00 -14.51
N LEU A 91 -37.15 23.02 -15.18
CA LEU A 91 -38.08 23.98 -14.57
C LEU A 91 -39.44 23.32 -14.32
N ASP A 92 -40.11 23.64 -13.18
CA ASP A 92 -41.40 23.03 -12.83
C ASP A 92 -42.51 23.56 -13.71
N GLU A 93 -42.73 24.88 -13.70
CA GLU A 93 -43.85 25.53 -14.37
C GLU A 93 -43.35 26.69 -15.23
N VAL A 94 -43.60 26.63 -16.52
CA VAL A 94 -43.29 27.70 -17.47
C VAL A 94 -44.52 27.94 -18.32
N THR A 95 -45.10 29.14 -18.21
CA THR A 95 -46.31 29.52 -18.92
C THR A 95 -46.03 30.70 -19.86
N LEU A 96 -46.41 30.57 -21.12
CA LEU A 96 -46.30 31.63 -22.13
C LEU A 96 -47.60 32.47 -22.18
N PHE A 97 -47.44 33.76 -22.17
CA PHE A 97 -48.51 34.74 -22.41
C PHE A 97 -48.16 35.64 -23.59
N SER A 98 -49.12 35.85 -24.46
CA SER A 98 -49.02 36.81 -25.57
C SER A 98 -50.24 37.72 -25.51
N PRO A 99 -50.17 38.95 -26.03
CA PRO A 99 -51.33 39.82 -26.18
C PRO A 99 -52.46 39.16 -27.02
N ASP A 100 -52.11 38.26 -27.89
CA ASP A 100 -53.06 37.57 -28.80
C ASP A 100 -53.40 36.12 -28.35
N VAL A 101 -52.71 35.56 -27.34
CA VAL A 101 -52.93 34.18 -26.87
C VAL A 101 -52.87 34.14 -25.35
N SER A 102 -54.02 34.01 -24.69
CA SER A 102 -54.12 33.86 -23.25
C SER A 102 -53.78 32.41 -22.85
N ASN A 103 -52.86 32.26 -21.93
CA ASN A 103 -52.53 31.00 -21.19
C ASN A 103 -52.18 29.76 -22.04
N ALA A 104 -51.12 29.82 -22.84
CA ALA A 104 -50.55 28.60 -23.41
C ALA A 104 -49.43 28.05 -22.49
N GLY A 105 -49.65 26.91 -21.84
CA GLY A 105 -48.62 26.20 -21.14
C GLY A 105 -47.53 25.73 -22.11
N LEU A 106 -46.25 25.96 -21.76
CA LEU A 106 -45.13 25.43 -22.53
C LEU A 106 -45.01 23.92 -22.33
N VAL A 107 -45.41 23.15 -23.33
CA VAL A 107 -45.26 21.69 -23.39
C VAL A 107 -44.17 21.36 -24.42
N ALA A 108 -43.43 20.33 -24.21
CA ALA A 108 -42.55 19.79 -25.25
C ALA A 108 -43.39 19.48 -26.50
N ASN A 109 -43.12 20.17 -27.61
CA ASN A 109 -43.94 20.04 -28.80
C ASN A 109 -43.44 18.90 -29.69
N ALA A 110 -44.23 17.84 -29.81
CA ALA A 110 -43.93 16.66 -30.60
C ALA A 110 -43.86 16.93 -32.13
N ASN A 111 -44.33 18.07 -32.59
CA ASN A 111 -44.46 18.36 -34.03
C ASN A 111 -43.19 18.93 -34.68
N LEU A 112 -42.15 19.25 -33.92
CA LEU A 112 -40.88 19.84 -34.41
C LEU A 112 -39.73 18.85 -34.60
N GLY A 113 -40.02 17.59 -34.69
CA GLY A 113 -39.02 16.52 -34.82
C GLY A 113 -38.91 15.67 -33.54
N SER A 114 -38.32 14.49 -33.66
CA SER A 114 -38.35 13.46 -32.63
C SER A 114 -37.56 13.77 -31.33
N TRP A 115 -36.88 14.94 -31.23
CA TRP A 115 -35.94 15.26 -30.13
C TRP A 115 -36.10 16.68 -29.61
N LEU A 116 -37.26 16.99 -29.01
CA LEU A 116 -37.44 18.26 -28.30
C LEU A 116 -36.89 18.13 -26.87
N LEU A 117 -35.68 18.64 -26.66
CA LEU A 117 -34.92 18.49 -25.41
C LEU A 117 -35.27 19.55 -24.36
N ASP A 118 -35.79 20.70 -24.79
CA ASP A 118 -36.18 21.81 -23.94
C ASP A 118 -37.69 21.97 -23.82
N ARG A 119 -38.14 22.85 -22.92
CA ARG A 119 -39.48 23.36 -22.93
C ARG A 119 -39.61 24.30 -24.13
N SER A 120 -40.38 23.95 -25.12
CA SER A 120 -40.54 24.72 -26.36
C SER A 120 -41.99 24.87 -26.80
N SER A 121 -42.26 25.97 -27.48
CA SER A 121 -43.55 26.27 -28.11
C SER A 121 -43.34 26.96 -29.44
N LEU A 122 -44.23 26.69 -30.39
CA LEU A 122 -44.33 27.50 -31.59
C LEU A 122 -45.01 28.82 -31.26
N ILE A 123 -44.46 29.89 -31.77
CA ILE A 123 -45.05 31.24 -31.68
C ILE A 123 -45.19 31.81 -33.06
N ASP A 124 -46.39 32.30 -33.38
CA ASP A 124 -46.64 33.02 -34.62
C ASP A 124 -46.33 34.50 -34.37
N ALA A 125 -45.27 34.97 -35.00
CA ALA A 125 -44.82 36.35 -34.87
C ALA A 125 -45.34 37.18 -36.03
N LYS A 126 -45.99 38.29 -35.72
CA LYS A 126 -46.33 39.31 -36.71
C LYS A 126 -45.07 40.07 -37.14
N PRO A 127 -44.94 40.50 -38.38
CA PRO A 127 -43.82 41.34 -38.82
C PRO A 127 -43.64 42.56 -37.90
N GLY A 128 -42.38 42.84 -37.51
CA GLY A 128 -42.05 43.95 -36.60
C GLY A 128 -41.95 43.55 -35.13
N LYS A 129 -42.10 44.53 -34.22
CA LYS A 129 -41.91 44.33 -32.77
C LYS A 129 -43.06 43.59 -32.13
N ASN A 130 -42.75 42.43 -31.52
CA ASN A 130 -43.67 41.62 -30.73
C ASN A 130 -43.11 41.45 -29.31
N SER A 131 -44.02 41.40 -28.31
CA SER A 131 -43.65 41.16 -26.92
C SER A 131 -44.34 39.92 -26.37
N TYR A 132 -43.56 38.99 -25.85
CA TYR A 132 -44.03 37.76 -25.22
C TYR A 132 -43.66 37.78 -23.74
N TYR A 133 -44.48 37.17 -22.89
CA TYR A 133 -44.25 37.12 -21.45
C TYR A 133 -44.20 35.66 -21.02
N LEU A 134 -43.18 35.34 -20.23
CA LEU A 134 -43.01 34.03 -19.62
C LEU A 134 -43.20 34.18 -18.11
N ARG A 135 -44.10 33.38 -17.53
CA ARG A 135 -44.23 33.21 -16.09
C ARG A 135 -43.54 31.92 -15.68
N ILE A 136 -42.62 31.99 -14.76
CA ILE A 136 -41.84 30.84 -14.28
C ILE A 136 -41.98 30.71 -12.77
N LYS A 137 -42.36 29.50 -12.35
CA LYS A 137 -42.39 29.13 -10.92
C LYS A 137 -41.71 27.78 -10.78
N THR A 138 -40.73 27.66 -9.87
CA THR A 138 -39.95 26.44 -9.69
C THR A 138 -39.59 26.22 -8.24
N THR A 139 -39.59 24.96 -7.81
CA THR A 139 -39.12 24.54 -6.47
C THR A 139 -37.60 24.39 -6.45
N GLY A 140 -36.95 24.22 -7.59
CA GLY A 140 -35.50 24.17 -7.75
C GLY A 140 -34.87 25.55 -7.83
N THR A 141 -33.62 25.60 -8.27
CA THR A 141 -32.96 26.87 -8.55
C THR A 141 -33.55 27.51 -9.79
N LEU A 142 -33.89 28.78 -9.71
CA LEU A 142 -34.35 29.53 -10.85
C LEU A 142 -33.16 30.02 -11.67
N MET A 143 -32.81 29.24 -12.66
CA MET A 143 -31.79 29.56 -13.66
C MET A 143 -32.31 29.17 -15.03
N MET A 144 -32.36 30.12 -15.98
CA MET A 144 -32.90 29.86 -17.31
C MET A 144 -32.28 30.73 -18.38
N SER A 145 -32.38 30.24 -19.63
CA SER A 145 -31.98 30.96 -20.83
C SER A 145 -33.06 30.81 -21.87
N PRO A 146 -34.00 31.78 -21.98
CA PRO A 146 -34.98 31.78 -23.05
C PRO A 146 -34.32 32.21 -24.37
N SER A 147 -34.64 31.51 -25.46
CA SER A 147 -34.21 31.82 -26.82
C SER A 147 -35.38 31.68 -27.80
N ILE A 148 -35.40 32.52 -28.81
CA ILE A 148 -36.38 32.44 -29.90
C ILE A 148 -35.59 32.28 -31.20
N LEU A 149 -35.84 31.20 -31.90
CA LEU A 149 -35.10 30.75 -33.06
C LEU A 149 -36.00 30.55 -34.26
N THR A 150 -35.45 30.61 -35.47
CA THR A 150 -36.15 30.11 -36.66
C THR A 150 -36.20 28.57 -36.62
N ALA A 151 -37.12 27.96 -37.39
CA ALA A 151 -37.23 26.50 -37.43
C ALA A 151 -35.91 25.83 -37.85
N ASP A 152 -35.20 26.38 -38.82
CA ASP A 152 -33.90 25.84 -39.28
C ASP A 152 -32.82 25.92 -38.21
N GLN A 153 -32.75 27.06 -37.52
CA GLN A 153 -31.79 27.23 -36.38
C GLN A 153 -32.10 26.27 -35.23
N ALA A 154 -33.38 26.08 -34.92
CA ALA A 154 -33.82 25.15 -33.89
C ALA A 154 -33.43 23.70 -34.26
N GLN A 155 -33.62 23.30 -35.52
CA GLN A 155 -33.23 21.98 -36.01
C GLN A 155 -31.70 21.77 -35.96
N GLN A 156 -30.93 22.77 -36.35
CA GLN A 156 -29.47 22.70 -36.31
C GLN A 156 -28.95 22.58 -34.89
N GLU A 157 -29.56 23.29 -33.93
CA GLU A 157 -29.25 23.17 -32.51
C GLU A 157 -29.57 21.76 -31.97
N ASP A 158 -30.69 21.14 -32.39
CA ASP A 158 -31.06 19.78 -32.00
C ASP A 158 -30.08 18.74 -32.56
N ILE A 159 -29.63 18.90 -33.80
CA ILE A 159 -28.58 18.04 -34.37
C ILE A 159 -27.28 18.15 -33.57
N THR A 160 -26.87 19.38 -33.26
CA THR A 160 -25.64 19.62 -32.46
C THR A 160 -25.75 18.98 -31.08
N ARG A 161 -26.89 19.10 -30.40
CA ARG A 161 -27.14 18.45 -29.11
C ARG A 161 -27.15 16.92 -29.23
N GLY A 162 -27.69 16.36 -30.33
CA GLY A 162 -27.63 14.93 -30.61
C GLY A 162 -26.21 14.42 -30.78
N ILE A 163 -25.34 15.16 -31.46
CA ILE A 163 -23.91 14.82 -31.57
C ILE A 163 -23.23 14.84 -30.21
N VAL A 164 -23.50 15.87 -29.39
CA VAL A 164 -22.95 15.95 -28.01
C VAL A 164 -23.42 14.77 -27.18
N LEU A 165 -24.69 14.39 -27.25
CA LEU A 165 -25.20 13.20 -26.56
C LEU A 165 -24.46 11.94 -26.99
N GLY A 166 -24.29 11.73 -28.30
CA GLY A 166 -23.55 10.59 -28.83
C GLY A 166 -22.11 10.53 -28.31
N ALA A 167 -21.42 11.67 -28.28
CA ALA A 167 -20.06 11.77 -27.74
C ALA A 167 -20.02 11.45 -26.24
N VAL A 168 -20.97 11.97 -25.46
CA VAL A 168 -21.07 11.67 -24.02
C VAL A 168 -21.30 10.18 -23.78
N LEU A 169 -22.23 9.57 -24.49
CA LEU A 169 -22.52 8.14 -24.38
C LEU A 169 -21.31 7.28 -24.76
N ALA A 170 -20.64 7.62 -25.86
CA ALA A 170 -19.45 6.92 -26.32
C ALA A 170 -18.29 6.96 -25.29
N CYS A 171 -18.21 8.02 -24.49
CA CYS A 171 -17.24 8.12 -23.41
C CYS A 171 -17.71 7.44 -22.12
N CYS A 172 -18.98 7.63 -21.75
CA CYS A 172 -19.50 7.18 -20.45
C CYS A 172 -19.74 5.67 -20.39
N ILE A 173 -20.29 5.07 -21.46
CA ILE A 173 -20.64 3.64 -21.46
C ILE A 173 -19.41 2.74 -21.28
N PRO A 174 -18.31 2.88 -22.05
CA PRO A 174 -17.11 2.07 -21.84
C PRO A 174 -16.50 2.26 -20.45
N LEU A 175 -16.57 3.49 -19.91
CA LEU A 175 -16.08 3.78 -18.57
C LEU A 175 -16.92 3.09 -17.50
N MET A 176 -18.24 3.11 -17.62
CA MET A 176 -19.15 2.41 -16.72
C MET A 176 -18.91 0.89 -16.73
N ILE A 177 -18.74 0.31 -17.93
CA ILE A 177 -18.41 -1.11 -18.09
C ILE A 177 -17.05 -1.41 -17.41
N ALA A 178 -16.03 -0.62 -17.69
CA ALA A 178 -14.71 -0.78 -17.06
C ALA A 178 -14.79 -0.71 -15.52
N MET A 179 -15.65 0.17 -14.99
CA MET A 179 -15.91 0.29 -13.56
C MET A 179 -16.55 -0.94 -12.97
N LEU A 180 -17.59 -1.47 -13.64
CA LEU A 180 -18.27 -2.70 -13.20
C LEU A 180 -17.27 -3.86 -13.16
N VAL A 181 -16.44 -4.01 -14.19
CA VAL A 181 -15.38 -5.02 -14.22
C VAL A 181 -14.43 -4.84 -13.03
N LEU A 182 -14.03 -3.61 -12.71
CA LEU A 182 -13.15 -3.33 -11.59
C LEU A 182 -13.79 -3.61 -10.23
N ILE A 183 -15.09 -3.31 -10.07
CA ILE A 183 -15.83 -3.63 -8.86
C ILE A 183 -15.83 -5.15 -8.62
N VAL A 184 -16.10 -5.93 -9.67
CA VAL A 184 -16.10 -7.40 -9.58
C VAL A 184 -14.72 -7.96 -9.27
N LEU A 185 -13.67 -7.46 -9.97
CA LEU A 185 -12.30 -7.97 -9.81
C LEU A 185 -11.62 -7.53 -8.52
N ARG A 186 -11.85 -6.29 -8.08
CA ARG A 186 -11.12 -5.71 -6.94
C ARG A 186 -11.91 -5.65 -5.65
N ARG A 187 -13.23 -5.66 -5.71
CA ARG A 187 -14.17 -5.60 -4.56
C ARG A 187 -13.88 -4.47 -3.57
N GLU A 188 -13.37 -3.34 -4.05
CA GLU A 188 -13.00 -2.20 -3.23
C GLU A 188 -14.13 -1.17 -3.17
N LEU A 189 -14.48 -0.71 -1.98
CA LEU A 189 -15.53 0.29 -1.74
C LEU A 189 -15.33 1.58 -2.57
N LEU A 190 -14.08 1.99 -2.81
CA LEU A 190 -13.77 3.18 -3.60
C LEU A 190 -14.35 3.10 -5.02
N HIS A 191 -14.24 1.94 -5.68
CA HIS A 191 -14.76 1.74 -7.04
C HIS A 191 -16.29 1.78 -7.06
N VAL A 192 -16.94 1.21 -6.04
CA VAL A 192 -18.40 1.23 -5.90
C VAL A 192 -18.91 2.65 -5.71
N LEU A 193 -18.30 3.41 -4.79
CA LEU A 193 -18.70 4.80 -4.52
C LEU A 193 -18.46 5.71 -5.71
N PHE A 194 -17.35 5.50 -6.42
CA PHE A 194 -17.09 6.26 -7.64
C PHE A 194 -18.12 5.93 -8.73
N PHE A 195 -18.39 4.65 -8.98
CA PHE A 195 -19.40 4.23 -9.95
C PHE A 195 -20.77 4.85 -9.64
N LEU A 196 -21.18 4.79 -8.37
CA LEU A 196 -22.45 5.37 -7.93
C LEU A 196 -22.48 6.90 -8.16
N THR A 197 -21.43 7.62 -7.75
CA THR A 197 -21.33 9.07 -7.96
C THR A 197 -21.34 9.42 -9.45
N PHE A 198 -20.66 8.62 -10.28
CA PHE A 198 -20.63 8.82 -11.72
C PHE A 198 -21.98 8.59 -12.37
N CYS A 199 -22.68 7.49 -12.03
CA CYS A 199 -24.03 7.20 -12.53
C CYS A 199 -25.03 8.32 -12.19
N VAL A 200 -25.00 8.79 -10.92
CA VAL A 200 -25.86 9.90 -10.49
C VAL A 200 -25.52 11.19 -11.25
N SER A 201 -24.24 11.47 -11.47
CA SER A 201 -23.81 12.67 -12.22
C SER A 201 -24.23 12.59 -13.70
N VAL A 202 -24.16 11.41 -14.32
CA VAL A 202 -24.66 11.18 -15.69
C VAL A 202 -26.17 11.36 -15.74
N ALA A 203 -26.92 10.84 -14.78
CA ALA A 203 -28.37 11.01 -14.71
C ALA A 203 -28.77 12.50 -14.56
N ILE A 204 -28.03 13.27 -13.74
CA ILE A 204 -28.23 14.73 -13.63
C ILE A 204 -27.96 15.43 -14.97
N PHE A 205 -26.88 15.05 -15.67
CA PHE A 205 -26.59 15.58 -17.00
C PHE A 205 -27.75 15.33 -17.96
N PHE A 206 -28.28 14.10 -18.01
CA PHE A 206 -29.40 13.75 -18.84
C PHE A 206 -30.66 14.54 -18.47
N GLY A 207 -30.94 14.74 -17.18
CA GLY A 207 -32.07 15.56 -16.72
C GLY A 207 -31.94 17.02 -17.13
N TRP A 208 -30.73 17.60 -16.91
CA TRP A 208 -30.45 19.01 -17.19
C TRP A 208 -30.67 19.38 -18.68
N PHE A 209 -30.18 18.52 -19.57
CA PHE A 209 -30.31 18.71 -21.03
C PHE A 209 -31.60 18.17 -21.63
N GLY A 210 -32.58 17.72 -20.81
CA GLY A 210 -33.86 17.25 -21.25
C GLY A 210 -33.90 15.84 -21.85
N TYR A 211 -32.78 15.12 -21.91
CA TYR A 211 -32.71 13.76 -22.47
C TYR A 211 -33.59 12.77 -21.71
N LEU A 212 -33.78 12.91 -20.39
CA LEU A 212 -34.71 12.05 -19.64
C LEU A 212 -36.15 12.22 -20.13
N ARG A 213 -36.55 13.46 -20.50
CA ARG A 213 -37.86 13.73 -21.05
C ARG A 213 -38.02 13.15 -22.45
N ALA A 214 -36.98 13.24 -23.26
CA ALA A 214 -36.96 12.68 -24.61
C ALA A 214 -37.07 11.15 -24.62
N PHE A 215 -36.39 10.46 -23.66
CA PHE A 215 -36.39 9.00 -23.59
C PHE A 215 -37.62 8.42 -22.90
N PHE A 216 -38.08 9.02 -21.79
CA PHE A 216 -39.12 8.46 -20.93
C PHE A 216 -40.48 9.16 -21.08
N GLY A 217 -40.52 10.24 -21.86
CA GLY A 217 -41.71 11.08 -22.05
C GLY A 217 -41.77 12.24 -21.02
N PRO A 218 -42.47 13.35 -21.40
CA PRO A 218 -42.53 14.56 -20.60
C PRO A 218 -43.26 14.37 -19.26
N ASP A 219 -44.24 13.46 -19.22
CA ASP A 219 -45.08 13.20 -18.04
C ASP A 219 -44.57 12.06 -17.18
N SER A 220 -43.41 11.46 -17.53
CA SER A 220 -42.80 10.41 -16.76
C SER A 220 -42.26 10.94 -15.42
N TRP A 221 -42.47 10.17 -14.33
CA TRP A 221 -41.89 10.47 -13.03
C TRP A 221 -40.36 10.55 -13.09
N VAL A 222 -39.70 9.78 -13.97
CA VAL A 222 -38.24 9.78 -14.18
C VAL A 222 -37.77 11.14 -14.70
N ALA A 223 -38.55 11.79 -15.55
CA ALA A 223 -38.26 13.09 -16.15
C ALA A 223 -38.75 14.27 -15.30
N SER A 224 -39.33 14.00 -14.13
CA SER A 224 -39.87 15.03 -13.25
C SER A 224 -38.76 15.86 -12.58
N THR A 225 -39.07 17.11 -12.30
CA THR A 225 -38.20 18.01 -11.50
C THR A 225 -37.90 17.43 -10.11
N THR A 226 -38.87 16.71 -9.54
CA THR A 226 -38.66 16.02 -8.24
C THR A 226 -37.53 15.00 -8.31
N THR A 227 -37.54 14.15 -9.35
CA THR A 227 -36.46 13.16 -9.56
C THR A 227 -35.11 13.83 -9.81
N PHE A 228 -35.10 14.89 -10.63
CA PHE A 228 -33.88 15.67 -10.85
C PHE A 228 -33.32 16.25 -9.53
N ASN A 229 -34.16 16.88 -8.72
CA ASN A 229 -33.78 17.46 -7.44
C ASN A 229 -33.30 16.39 -6.45
N PHE A 230 -33.96 15.23 -6.39
CA PHE A 230 -33.51 14.08 -5.59
C PHE A 230 -32.12 13.59 -6.02
N LEU A 231 -31.87 13.45 -7.33
CA LEU A 231 -30.57 13.08 -7.87
C LEU A 231 -29.50 14.12 -7.51
N ALA A 232 -29.84 15.41 -7.52
CA ALA A 232 -28.91 16.46 -7.11
C ALA A 232 -28.48 16.32 -5.64
N VAL A 233 -29.44 16.05 -4.74
CA VAL A 233 -29.14 15.76 -3.32
C VAL A 233 -28.33 14.46 -3.18
N ALA A 234 -28.71 13.40 -3.87
CA ALA A 234 -27.99 12.12 -3.88
C ALA A 234 -26.52 12.26 -4.36
N ASN A 235 -26.28 13.13 -5.34
CA ASN A 235 -24.94 13.38 -5.88
C ASN A 235 -23.99 13.99 -4.84
N VAL A 236 -24.49 14.91 -4.02
CA VAL A 236 -23.70 15.50 -2.95
C VAL A 236 -23.32 14.43 -1.89
N LEU A 237 -24.29 13.58 -1.51
CA LEU A 237 -24.05 12.49 -0.56
C LEU A 237 -23.02 11.50 -1.07
N THR A 238 -23.20 11.01 -2.30
CA THR A 238 -22.27 10.03 -2.90
C THR A 238 -20.87 10.63 -3.10
N GLY A 239 -20.81 11.91 -3.48
CA GLY A 239 -19.57 12.67 -3.58
C GLY A 239 -18.81 12.76 -2.23
N PHE A 240 -19.50 13.06 -1.12
CA PHE A 240 -18.90 13.08 0.21
C PHE A 240 -18.32 11.72 0.62
N LEU A 241 -19.08 10.67 0.42
CA LEU A 241 -18.63 9.31 0.70
C LEU A 241 -17.41 8.95 -0.13
N PHE A 242 -17.44 9.28 -1.41
CA PHE A 242 -16.33 9.04 -2.33
C PHE A 242 -15.06 9.80 -1.89
N PHE A 243 -15.14 11.12 -1.66
CA PHE A 243 -13.98 11.92 -1.26
C PHE A 243 -13.40 11.50 0.09
N ARG A 244 -14.24 11.12 1.05
CA ARG A 244 -13.79 10.58 2.35
C ARG A 244 -12.93 9.34 2.17
N VAL A 245 -13.37 8.39 1.34
CA VAL A 245 -12.63 7.14 1.09
C VAL A 245 -11.38 7.42 0.26
N LEU A 246 -11.48 8.28 -0.75
CA LEU A 246 -10.36 8.65 -1.62
C LEU A 246 -9.23 9.32 -0.82
N LEU A 247 -9.52 10.41 -0.11
CA LEU A 247 -8.50 11.12 0.68
C LEU A 247 -7.98 10.26 1.83
N GLY A 248 -8.81 9.34 2.35
CA GLY A 248 -8.40 8.34 3.34
C GLY A 248 -7.24 7.46 2.86
N ARG A 249 -7.17 7.12 1.57
CA ARG A 249 -6.05 6.37 0.97
C ARG A 249 -4.74 7.16 0.90
N PHE A 250 -4.84 8.48 0.84
CA PHE A 250 -3.70 9.40 0.82
C PHE A 250 -3.37 9.96 2.21
N GLY A 251 -3.75 9.27 3.28
CA GLY A 251 -3.34 9.65 4.63
C GLY A 251 -4.12 10.83 5.23
N LEU A 252 -5.44 10.85 5.03
CA LEU A 252 -6.32 11.84 5.65
C LEU A 252 -6.15 11.88 7.17
N PRO A 253 -5.86 13.05 7.78
CA PRO A 253 -5.68 13.17 9.23
C PRO A 253 -6.97 12.83 9.99
N ARG A 254 -6.84 12.40 11.25
CA ARG A 254 -7.98 11.99 12.11
C ARG A 254 -9.06 13.07 12.19
N TRP A 255 -8.67 14.35 12.38
CA TRP A 255 -9.62 15.45 12.43
C TRP A 255 -10.39 15.64 11.10
N GLY A 256 -9.73 15.45 9.95
CA GLY A 256 -10.37 15.50 8.63
C GLY A 256 -11.41 14.39 8.46
N ARG A 257 -11.14 13.17 8.93
CA ARG A 257 -12.12 12.06 8.93
C ARG A 257 -13.32 12.36 9.80
N ASN A 258 -13.10 12.95 10.97
CA ASN A 258 -14.18 13.35 11.89
C ASN A 258 -15.07 14.42 11.26
N LEU A 259 -14.47 15.39 10.56
CA LEU A 259 -15.19 16.43 9.85
C LEU A 259 -16.08 15.85 8.72
N PHE A 260 -15.56 14.96 7.90
CA PHE A 260 -16.39 14.23 6.91
C PHE A 260 -17.54 13.47 7.58
N SER A 261 -17.28 12.85 8.74
CA SER A 261 -18.33 12.16 9.49
C SER A 261 -19.39 13.12 10.00
N LEU A 262 -19.01 14.30 10.46
CA LEU A 262 -19.94 15.36 10.87
C LEU A 262 -20.81 15.82 9.70
N PHE A 263 -20.22 16.09 8.52
CA PHE A 263 -21.00 16.44 7.33
C PHE A 263 -21.97 15.34 6.92
N LEU A 264 -21.58 14.07 7.01
CA LEU A 264 -22.47 12.94 6.71
C LEU A 264 -23.63 12.86 7.72
N VAL A 265 -23.36 13.03 9.01
CA VAL A 265 -24.41 13.04 10.04
C VAL A 265 -25.43 14.17 9.82
N LEU A 266 -24.98 15.33 9.36
CA LEU A 266 -25.87 16.45 9.04
C LEU A 266 -26.60 16.23 7.71
N TYR A 267 -25.96 15.58 6.72
CA TYR A 267 -26.50 15.45 5.37
C TYR A 267 -27.46 14.25 5.18
N VAL A 268 -27.19 13.12 5.84
CA VAL A 268 -28.03 11.92 5.72
C VAL A 268 -29.49 12.17 6.11
N PRO A 269 -29.81 12.90 7.18
CA PRO A 269 -31.18 13.26 7.49
C PRO A 269 -31.85 14.10 6.39
N LEU A 270 -31.15 15.08 5.78
CA LEU A 270 -31.68 15.85 4.67
C LEU A 270 -32.01 14.98 3.45
N PHE A 271 -31.15 14.00 3.16
CA PHE A 271 -31.39 13.03 2.09
C PHE A 271 -32.61 12.13 2.37
N LEU A 272 -32.72 11.59 3.57
CA LEU A 272 -33.81 10.69 3.97
C LEU A 272 -35.15 11.44 4.07
N LEU A 273 -35.13 12.68 4.51
CA LEU A 273 -36.33 13.49 4.70
C LEU A 273 -36.72 14.28 3.44
N PHE A 274 -36.05 14.07 2.29
CA PHE A 274 -36.31 14.81 1.04
C PHE A 274 -37.77 14.78 0.59
N PHE A 275 -38.47 13.67 0.79
CA PHE A 275 -39.87 13.52 0.42
C PHE A 275 -40.86 13.95 1.49
N LEU A 276 -40.40 14.22 2.72
CA LEU A 276 -41.23 14.57 3.87
C LEU A 276 -41.19 16.07 4.19
N LEU A 277 -40.07 16.74 3.91
CA LEU A 277 -39.87 18.15 4.16
C LEU A 277 -40.19 19.00 2.92
N ASP A 278 -40.29 20.32 3.13
CA ASP A 278 -40.37 21.28 2.02
C ASP A 278 -39.14 21.15 1.12
N ARG A 279 -39.39 20.78 -0.13
CA ARG A 279 -38.34 20.44 -1.11
C ARG A 279 -37.35 21.57 -1.33
N GLN A 280 -37.85 22.81 -1.40
CA GLN A 280 -36.99 23.98 -1.61
C GLN A 280 -36.04 24.18 -0.44
N SER A 281 -36.53 24.07 0.79
CA SER A 281 -35.70 24.15 1.99
C SER A 281 -34.62 23.07 2.00
N VAL A 282 -34.95 21.82 1.66
CA VAL A 282 -33.94 20.72 1.57
C VAL A 282 -32.88 21.04 0.54
N LEU A 283 -33.25 21.56 -0.63
CA LEU A 283 -32.29 21.92 -1.69
C LEU A 283 -31.36 23.06 -1.25
N VAL A 284 -31.89 24.09 -0.59
CA VAL A 284 -31.09 25.20 -0.05
C VAL A 284 -30.07 24.68 0.98
N TRP A 285 -30.53 23.92 1.99
CA TRP A 285 -29.64 23.38 3.01
C TRP A 285 -28.62 22.39 2.44
N SER A 286 -29.05 21.54 1.48
CA SER A 286 -28.16 20.60 0.79
C SER A 286 -27.05 21.33 0.02
N SER A 287 -27.40 22.41 -0.69
CA SER A 287 -26.42 23.17 -1.47
C SER A 287 -25.48 23.97 -0.53
N MET A 288 -25.97 24.51 0.59
CA MET A 288 -25.14 25.19 1.60
C MET A 288 -24.13 24.24 2.24
N LEU A 289 -24.58 23.06 2.70
CA LEU A 289 -23.69 22.03 3.24
C LEU A 289 -22.69 21.55 2.20
N GLY A 290 -23.11 21.39 0.94
CA GLY A 290 -22.24 21.03 -0.18
C GLY A 290 -21.16 22.09 -0.44
N MET A 291 -21.53 23.37 -0.40
CA MET A 291 -20.60 24.50 -0.55
C MET A 291 -19.57 24.53 0.59
N MET A 292 -20.03 24.42 1.84
CA MET A 292 -19.16 24.38 3.02
C MET A 292 -18.17 23.21 2.94
N ALA A 293 -18.64 22.03 2.56
CA ALA A 293 -17.79 20.86 2.43
C ALA A 293 -16.76 21.00 1.30
N CYS A 294 -17.13 21.56 0.15
CA CYS A 294 -16.18 21.87 -0.91
C CYS A 294 -15.11 22.85 -0.44
N ALA A 295 -15.51 23.93 0.25
CA ALA A 295 -14.58 24.91 0.81
C ALA A 295 -13.58 24.27 1.80
N PHE A 296 -14.03 23.30 2.60
CA PHE A 296 -13.18 22.52 3.52
C PHE A 296 -12.28 21.51 2.80
N CYS A 297 -12.79 20.88 1.76
CA CYS A 297 -12.02 19.89 1.00
C CYS A 297 -10.86 20.53 0.23
N LEU A 298 -10.90 21.80 -0.13
CA LEU A 298 -9.82 22.49 -0.82
C LEU A 298 -8.51 22.49 -0.02
N PRO A 299 -8.43 23.09 1.18
CA PRO A 299 -7.20 23.11 1.97
C PRO A 299 -6.79 21.71 2.43
N LEU A 300 -7.76 20.82 2.69
CA LEU A 300 -7.50 19.45 3.08
C LEU A 300 -6.83 18.66 1.95
N THR A 301 -7.25 18.86 0.70
CA THR A 301 -6.61 18.26 -0.47
C THR A 301 -5.17 18.74 -0.61
N VAL A 302 -4.93 20.04 -0.48
CA VAL A 302 -3.56 20.60 -0.50
C VAL A 302 -2.71 19.97 0.61
N LEU A 303 -3.21 19.91 1.84
CA LEU A 303 -2.49 19.33 2.98
C LEU A 303 -2.14 17.86 2.77
N VAL A 304 -3.07 17.08 2.24
CA VAL A 304 -2.87 15.64 1.98
C VAL A 304 -1.81 15.45 0.90
N PHE A 305 -1.92 16.12 -0.25
CA PHE A 305 -1.02 15.90 -1.38
C PHE A 305 0.35 16.58 -1.23
N TYR A 306 0.46 17.66 -0.45
CA TYR A 306 1.75 18.28 -0.13
C TYR A 306 2.73 17.32 0.57
N ARG A 307 2.21 16.38 1.36
CA ARG A 307 3.00 15.39 2.09
C ARG A 307 3.41 14.17 1.24
N HIS A 308 2.93 14.08 0.02
CA HIS A 308 3.17 12.94 -0.87
C HIS A 308 4.21 13.24 -1.96
N LYS A 309 4.63 12.16 -2.67
CA LYS A 309 5.61 12.25 -3.77
C LYS A 309 5.10 13.19 -4.88
N PRO A 310 5.99 13.95 -5.57
CA PRO A 310 5.60 14.89 -6.64
C PRO A 310 4.72 14.27 -7.74
N ALA A 311 4.87 12.97 -8.03
CA ALA A 311 4.05 12.26 -9.01
C ALA A 311 2.54 12.24 -8.67
N THR A 312 2.17 12.39 -7.40
CA THR A 312 0.77 12.43 -6.96
C THR A 312 0.17 13.83 -6.98
N TRP A 313 0.98 14.87 -7.10
CA TRP A 313 0.52 16.27 -7.15
C TRP A 313 -0.41 16.53 -8.33
N PHE A 314 -0.21 15.83 -9.44
CA PHE A 314 -1.10 15.93 -10.60
C PHE A 314 -2.54 15.51 -10.25
N ILE A 315 -2.72 14.47 -9.44
CA ILE A 315 -4.05 14.05 -8.95
C ILE A 315 -4.62 15.14 -8.05
N GLY A 316 -3.82 15.65 -7.12
CA GLY A 316 -4.22 16.73 -6.23
C GLY A 316 -4.70 17.97 -7.00
N ALA A 317 -3.99 18.35 -8.06
CA ALA A 317 -4.36 19.48 -8.93
C ALA A 317 -5.70 19.26 -9.63
N ILE A 318 -5.96 18.04 -10.15
CA ILE A 318 -7.25 17.71 -10.78
C ILE A 318 -8.39 17.76 -9.74
N ILE A 319 -8.16 17.23 -8.53
CA ILE A 319 -9.14 17.30 -7.44
C ILE A 319 -9.44 18.75 -7.07
N LEU A 320 -8.41 19.58 -6.93
CA LEU A 320 -8.57 21.00 -6.61
C LEU A 320 -9.38 21.73 -7.69
N LEU A 321 -9.07 21.50 -8.97
CA LEU A 321 -9.82 22.05 -10.08
C LEU A 321 -11.29 21.61 -10.03
N ALA A 322 -11.55 20.32 -9.82
CA ALA A 322 -12.91 19.79 -9.73
C ALA A 322 -13.69 20.41 -8.54
N LEU A 323 -13.04 20.57 -7.37
CA LEU A 323 -13.63 21.21 -6.19
C LEU A 323 -13.92 22.70 -6.41
N LEU A 324 -13.02 23.42 -7.08
CA LEU A 324 -13.23 24.85 -7.42
C LEU A 324 -14.42 25.02 -8.37
N LEU A 325 -14.55 24.17 -9.39
CA LEU A 325 -15.68 24.20 -10.32
C LEU A 325 -17.00 23.82 -9.62
N LEU A 326 -16.94 22.86 -8.68
CA LEU A 326 -18.09 22.52 -7.82
C LEU A 326 -18.50 23.69 -6.94
N LEU A 327 -17.54 24.32 -6.28
CA LEU A 327 -17.78 25.47 -5.42
C LEU A 327 -18.43 26.63 -6.21
N ARG A 328 -17.90 26.96 -7.39
CA ARG A 328 -18.51 27.93 -8.31
C ARG A 328 -19.95 27.55 -8.65
N SER A 329 -20.21 26.27 -8.94
CA SER A 329 -21.58 25.81 -9.24
C SER A 329 -22.53 26.01 -8.06
N PHE A 330 -22.09 25.76 -6.83
CA PHE A 330 -22.91 26.01 -5.64
C PHE A 330 -23.20 27.52 -5.43
N PHE A 331 -22.23 28.40 -5.65
CA PHE A 331 -22.44 29.86 -5.59
C PHE A 331 -23.48 30.31 -6.62
N THR A 332 -23.44 29.73 -7.83
CA THR A 332 -24.43 30.05 -8.86
C THR A 332 -25.82 29.51 -8.51
N LEU A 333 -25.93 28.29 -7.96
CA LEU A 333 -27.19 27.70 -7.51
C LEU A 333 -27.84 28.53 -6.38
N GLN A 334 -27.03 29.16 -5.54
CA GLN A 334 -27.51 30.07 -4.50
C GLN A 334 -27.84 31.48 -5.02
N GLY A 335 -27.56 31.78 -6.28
CA GLY A 335 -27.77 33.11 -6.86
C GLY A 335 -26.74 34.16 -6.44
N ILE A 336 -25.65 33.75 -5.78
CA ILE A 336 -24.57 34.64 -5.31
C ILE A 336 -23.72 35.12 -6.49
N VAL A 337 -23.51 34.23 -7.46
CA VAL A 337 -22.77 34.50 -8.70
C VAL A 337 -23.76 34.45 -9.86
N ALA A 338 -23.73 35.48 -10.72
CA ALA A 338 -24.56 35.49 -11.91
C ALA A 338 -24.23 34.31 -12.82
N ALA A 339 -25.26 33.64 -13.32
CA ALA A 339 -25.10 32.60 -14.31
C ALA A 339 -24.88 33.23 -15.69
N ASP A 340 -23.92 32.74 -16.41
CA ASP A 340 -23.69 33.02 -17.83
C ASP A 340 -23.90 31.75 -18.68
N ALA A 341 -23.84 31.88 -19.99
CA ALA A 341 -23.95 30.72 -20.89
C ALA A 341 -22.87 29.66 -20.62
N SER A 342 -21.69 30.06 -20.18
CA SER A 342 -20.62 29.14 -19.79
C SER A 342 -20.96 28.34 -18.54
N THR A 343 -21.70 28.93 -17.61
CA THR A 343 -22.12 28.28 -16.36
C THR A 343 -23.15 27.18 -16.61
N MET A 344 -24.06 27.39 -17.56
CA MET A 344 -25.03 26.36 -17.96
C MET A 344 -24.30 25.13 -18.52
N ASN A 345 -23.24 25.36 -19.30
CA ASN A 345 -22.40 24.30 -19.85
C ASN A 345 -21.48 23.64 -18.81
N LEU A 346 -21.10 24.34 -17.76
CA LEU A 346 -20.20 23.84 -16.71
C LEU A 346 -20.75 22.60 -16.00
N LEU A 347 -22.08 22.51 -15.87
CA LEU A 347 -22.74 21.34 -15.30
C LEU A 347 -22.55 20.09 -16.17
N ALA A 348 -22.52 20.27 -17.50
CA ALA A 348 -22.21 19.19 -18.44
C ALA A 348 -20.74 18.75 -18.35
N TYR A 349 -19.82 19.69 -18.19
CA TYR A 349 -18.38 19.40 -18.07
C TYR A 349 -18.02 18.61 -16.83
N ARG A 350 -18.83 18.65 -15.78
CA ARG A 350 -18.61 17.85 -14.54
C ARG A 350 -18.50 16.37 -14.81
N VAL A 351 -19.31 15.84 -15.72
CA VAL A 351 -19.30 14.41 -16.08
C VAL A 351 -17.96 14.04 -16.72
N PHE A 352 -17.47 14.87 -17.66
CA PHE A 352 -16.21 14.65 -18.34
C PHE A 352 -15.01 14.82 -17.39
N LEU A 353 -15.06 15.81 -16.49
CA LEU A 353 -14.02 15.98 -15.47
C LEU A 353 -13.94 14.80 -14.52
N LEU A 354 -15.09 14.29 -14.06
CA LEU A 354 -15.14 13.08 -13.24
C LEU A 354 -14.56 11.88 -13.97
N ALA A 355 -14.91 11.70 -15.25
CA ALA A 355 -14.39 10.61 -16.07
C ALA A 355 -12.85 10.70 -16.24
N GLY A 356 -12.33 11.89 -16.59
CA GLY A 356 -10.89 12.14 -16.71
C GLY A 356 -10.13 11.96 -15.39
N PHE A 357 -10.72 12.42 -14.31
CA PHE A 357 -10.21 12.22 -12.95
C PHE A 357 -10.08 10.75 -12.59
N PHE A 358 -11.10 9.96 -12.85
CA PHE A 358 -11.06 8.53 -12.57
C PHE A 358 -9.96 7.79 -13.35
N ILE A 359 -9.89 8.05 -14.67
CA ILE A 359 -8.86 7.43 -15.51
C ILE A 359 -7.47 7.75 -14.96
N SER A 360 -7.24 9.00 -14.54
CA SER A 360 -5.96 9.45 -13.98
C SER A 360 -5.61 8.74 -12.67
N ILE A 361 -6.57 8.65 -11.74
CA ILE A 361 -6.39 7.93 -10.47
C ILE A 361 -6.15 6.44 -10.70
N PHE A 362 -6.96 5.83 -11.57
CA PHE A 362 -6.83 4.41 -11.86
C PHE A 362 -5.46 4.04 -12.43
N VAL A 363 -4.99 4.82 -13.43
CA VAL A 363 -3.67 4.61 -14.06
C VAL A 363 -2.54 4.74 -13.03
N LEU A 364 -2.63 5.71 -12.11
CA LEU A 364 -1.61 5.92 -11.09
C LEU A 364 -1.60 4.84 -10.01
N ILE A 365 -2.75 4.44 -9.49
CA ILE A 365 -2.86 3.36 -8.50
C ILE A 365 -2.38 2.02 -9.10
N ASP A 366 -2.71 1.73 -10.37
CA ASP A 366 -2.23 0.52 -11.05
C ASP A 366 -0.71 0.56 -11.25
N ARG A 367 -0.14 1.73 -11.55
CA ARG A 367 1.30 1.92 -11.71
C ARG A 367 2.06 1.73 -10.40
N ASP A 368 1.56 2.27 -9.30
CA ASP A 368 2.18 2.12 -7.98
C ASP A 368 2.15 0.67 -7.50
N LYS A 369 1.02 -0.04 -7.66
CA LYS A 369 0.94 -1.46 -7.34
C LYS A 369 1.91 -2.31 -8.16
N LYS A 370 2.08 -2.02 -9.46
CA LYS A 370 3.04 -2.74 -10.31
C LYS A 370 4.49 -2.48 -9.91
N SER A 371 4.83 -1.24 -9.56
CA SER A 371 6.18 -0.91 -9.11
C SER A 371 6.52 -1.59 -7.78
N LEU A 372 5.58 -1.63 -6.83
CA LEU A 372 5.74 -2.33 -5.55
C LEU A 372 5.91 -3.84 -5.75
N LEU A 373 5.09 -4.45 -6.63
CA LEU A 373 5.20 -5.87 -6.94
C LEU A 373 6.54 -6.20 -7.61
N GLN A 374 6.98 -5.39 -8.57
CA GLN A 374 8.29 -5.56 -9.21
C GLN A 374 9.45 -5.44 -8.21
N THR A 375 9.38 -4.48 -7.30
CA THR A 375 10.37 -4.31 -6.24
C THR A 375 10.38 -5.50 -5.28
N SER A 376 9.22 -6.03 -4.91
CA SER A 376 9.11 -7.23 -4.06
C SER A 376 9.70 -8.46 -4.73
N ILE A 377 9.38 -8.71 -6.01
CA ILE A 377 9.95 -9.83 -6.78
C ILE A 377 11.46 -9.68 -6.94
N LEU A 378 11.95 -8.46 -7.19
CA LEU A 378 13.38 -8.19 -7.28
C LEU A 378 14.10 -8.47 -5.96
N ASN A 379 13.55 -8.01 -4.84
CA ASN A 379 14.11 -8.24 -3.51
C ASN A 379 14.15 -9.75 -3.17
N GLU A 380 13.09 -10.49 -3.50
CA GLU A 380 13.05 -11.94 -3.30
C GLU A 380 14.09 -12.66 -4.16
N THR A 381 14.25 -12.28 -5.41
CA THR A 381 15.26 -12.87 -6.30
C THR A 381 16.69 -12.57 -5.85
N VAL A 382 16.95 -11.36 -5.35
CA VAL A 382 18.26 -10.98 -4.79
C VAL A 382 18.54 -11.78 -3.52
N ALA A 383 17.58 -11.86 -2.60
CA ALA A 383 17.73 -12.64 -1.37
C ALA A 383 18.02 -14.12 -1.64
N ARG A 384 17.31 -14.72 -2.62
CA ARG A 384 17.53 -16.10 -3.04
C ARG A 384 18.94 -16.32 -3.62
N ARG A 385 19.40 -15.43 -4.50
CA ARG A 385 20.76 -15.51 -5.07
C ARG A 385 21.86 -15.37 -4.02
N LEU A 386 21.67 -14.49 -3.03
CA LEU A 386 22.61 -14.35 -1.91
C LEU A 386 22.68 -15.63 -1.09
N ALA A 387 21.53 -16.22 -0.75
CA ALA A 387 21.48 -17.48 0.01
C ALA A 387 22.13 -18.64 -0.76
N GLU A 388 21.90 -18.76 -2.07
CA GLU A 388 22.55 -19.76 -2.94
C GLU A 388 24.08 -19.54 -3.01
N SER A 389 24.52 -18.29 -3.13
CA SER A 389 25.95 -17.95 -3.16
C SER A 389 26.65 -18.29 -1.84
N GLU A 390 26.02 -17.99 -0.70
CA GLU A 390 26.57 -18.36 0.61
C GLU A 390 26.63 -19.87 0.81
N LYS A 391 25.58 -20.59 0.39
CA LYS A 391 25.58 -22.06 0.44
C LYS A 391 26.71 -22.66 -0.40
N ASN A 392 26.86 -22.23 -1.64
CA ASN A 392 27.93 -22.69 -2.52
C ASN A 392 29.32 -22.38 -1.95
N ARG A 393 29.51 -21.21 -1.34
CA ARG A 393 30.77 -20.85 -0.69
C ARG A 393 31.11 -21.77 0.47
N ARG A 394 30.13 -22.14 1.29
CA ARG A 394 30.30 -23.10 2.40
C ARG A 394 30.66 -24.48 1.87
N GLU A 395 29.94 -25.00 0.89
CA GLU A 395 30.20 -26.32 0.28
C GLU A 395 31.61 -26.39 -0.33
N ILE A 396 32.07 -25.34 -1.02
CA ILE A 396 33.42 -25.28 -1.57
C ILE A 396 34.47 -25.29 -0.45
N GLN A 397 34.23 -24.52 0.61
CA GLN A 397 35.14 -24.45 1.75
C GLN A 397 35.25 -25.80 2.47
N GLU A 398 34.14 -26.51 2.66
CA GLU A 398 34.10 -27.84 3.28
C GLU A 398 34.87 -28.87 2.45
N ARG A 399 34.59 -28.92 1.14
CA ARG A 399 35.32 -29.83 0.23
C ARG A 399 36.83 -29.55 0.21
N PHE A 400 37.20 -28.28 0.18
CA PHE A 400 38.59 -27.84 0.22
C PHE A 400 39.31 -28.31 1.50
N MET A 401 38.68 -28.13 2.66
CA MET A 401 39.23 -28.56 3.95
C MET A 401 39.40 -30.08 4.01
N THR A 402 38.42 -30.85 3.59
CA THR A 402 38.48 -32.32 3.55
C THR A 402 39.61 -32.80 2.63
N MET A 403 39.75 -32.22 1.44
CA MET A 403 40.79 -32.53 0.51
C MET A 403 42.19 -32.21 1.07
N LEU A 404 42.37 -31.00 1.66
CA LEU A 404 43.63 -30.59 2.26
C LEU A 404 44.08 -31.55 3.38
N MET A 405 43.16 -32.02 4.22
CA MET A 405 43.48 -32.93 5.31
C MET A 405 43.95 -34.30 4.77
N HIS A 406 43.33 -34.79 3.68
CA HIS A 406 43.80 -36.04 3.03
C HIS A 406 45.17 -35.87 2.37
N GLU A 407 45.39 -34.77 1.67
CA GLU A 407 46.66 -34.47 1.00
C GLU A 407 47.80 -34.20 2.00
N LEU A 408 47.53 -33.79 3.24
CA LEU A 408 48.51 -33.62 4.29
C LEU A 408 48.88 -34.95 5.01
N LYS A 409 47.92 -35.86 5.20
CA LYS A 409 48.18 -37.17 5.81
C LYS A 409 49.14 -38.02 5.01
N THR A 410 49.07 -37.99 3.67
CA THR A 410 49.93 -38.79 2.81
C THR A 410 51.42 -38.49 2.93
N PRO A 411 51.89 -37.22 2.79
CA PRO A 411 53.31 -36.90 2.95
C PRO A 411 53.81 -37.15 4.38
N LEU A 412 52.97 -36.91 5.42
CA LEU A 412 53.34 -37.20 6.80
C LEU A 412 53.57 -38.69 7.02
N ALA A 413 52.74 -39.57 6.46
CA ALA A 413 52.93 -41.02 6.52
C ALA A 413 54.23 -41.45 5.83
N ILE A 414 54.60 -40.82 4.73
CA ILE A 414 55.87 -41.10 4.02
C ILE A 414 57.06 -40.64 4.89
N ILE A 415 56.99 -39.45 5.47
CA ILE A 415 58.05 -38.94 6.36
C ILE A 415 58.21 -39.86 7.58
N GLN A 416 57.12 -40.31 8.18
CA GLN A 416 57.13 -41.21 9.34
C GLN A 416 57.73 -42.56 8.98
N LEU A 417 57.38 -43.13 7.81
CA LEU A 417 57.95 -44.38 7.33
C LEU A 417 59.45 -44.25 7.10
N ALA A 418 59.88 -43.16 6.43
CA ALA A 418 61.30 -42.91 6.16
C ALA A 418 62.11 -42.72 7.46
N ALA A 419 61.59 -41.92 8.39
CA ALA A 419 62.22 -41.68 9.70
C ALA A 419 62.30 -42.99 10.51
N THR A 420 61.24 -43.78 10.55
CA THR A 420 61.22 -45.07 11.25
C THR A 420 62.19 -46.06 10.63
N SER A 421 62.30 -46.11 9.29
CA SER A 421 63.25 -46.94 8.58
C SER A 421 64.68 -46.56 8.90
N LEU A 422 65.04 -45.26 8.89
CA LEU A 422 66.34 -44.74 9.26
C LEU A 422 66.67 -45.09 10.71
N GLY A 423 65.72 -44.93 11.62
CA GLY A 423 65.88 -45.18 13.05
C GLY A 423 66.28 -46.63 13.38
N ARG A 424 65.83 -47.61 12.57
CA ARG A 424 66.18 -49.04 12.77
C ARG A 424 67.67 -49.38 12.55
N HIS A 425 68.38 -48.54 11.83
CA HIS A 425 69.77 -48.76 11.46
C HIS A 425 70.74 -47.91 12.33
N LEU A 426 70.22 -47.11 13.24
CA LEU A 426 71.05 -46.23 14.08
C LEU A 426 71.33 -46.85 15.43
N ALA A 427 72.58 -46.63 15.98
CA ALA A 427 72.93 -47.08 17.29
C ALA A 427 72.13 -46.38 18.40
N PRO A 428 71.55 -47.10 19.39
CA PRO A 428 70.83 -46.52 20.49
C PRO A 428 71.63 -45.44 21.20
N GLY A 429 71.06 -44.22 21.40
CA GLY A 429 71.73 -43.10 22.09
C GLY A 429 72.60 -42.22 21.18
N SER A 430 72.71 -42.53 19.86
CA SER A 430 73.43 -41.63 18.95
C SER A 430 72.67 -40.32 18.71
N ALA A 431 73.42 -39.26 18.35
CA ALA A 431 72.82 -37.97 18.02
C ALA A 431 71.81 -38.09 16.87
N ASP A 432 72.01 -38.96 15.91
CA ASP A 432 71.13 -39.19 14.77
C ASP A 432 69.89 -40.00 15.17
N ALA A 433 70.00 -40.96 16.11
CA ALA A 433 68.84 -41.63 16.71
C ALA A 433 67.93 -40.63 17.43
N THR A 434 68.52 -39.66 18.17
CA THR A 434 67.77 -38.59 18.82
C THR A 434 67.06 -37.66 17.81
N ARG A 435 67.69 -37.33 16.68
CA ARG A 435 67.11 -36.54 15.60
C ARG A 435 65.90 -37.26 14.92
N VAL A 436 66.09 -38.54 14.67
CA VAL A 436 65.00 -39.36 14.10
C VAL A 436 63.82 -39.49 15.06
N ALA A 437 64.08 -39.68 16.34
CA ALA A 437 63.04 -39.71 17.36
C ALA A 437 62.29 -38.36 17.44
N THR A 438 63.01 -37.23 17.26
CA THR A 438 62.43 -35.89 17.21
C THR A 438 61.55 -35.73 15.97
N ILE A 439 61.98 -36.22 14.78
CA ILE A 439 61.18 -36.18 13.54
C ILE A 439 59.89 -37.00 13.71
N ASN A 440 59.98 -38.23 14.20
CA ASN A 440 58.82 -39.08 14.43
C ASN A 440 57.82 -38.41 15.39
N ARG A 441 58.27 -37.82 16.50
CA ARG A 441 57.45 -37.11 17.45
C ARG A 441 56.76 -35.92 16.79
N SER A 442 57.47 -35.16 15.94
CA SER A 442 56.89 -34.01 15.24
C SER A 442 55.80 -34.44 14.21
N VAL A 443 56.00 -35.59 13.55
CA VAL A 443 54.99 -36.15 12.64
C VAL A 443 53.75 -36.62 13.41
N ASP A 444 53.95 -37.29 14.53
CA ASP A 444 52.84 -37.69 15.41
C ASP A 444 52.06 -36.47 15.95
N ASP A 445 52.73 -35.43 16.32
CA ASP A 445 52.09 -34.16 16.75
C ASP A 445 51.26 -33.55 15.61
N LEU A 446 51.77 -33.54 14.40
CA LEU A 446 51.04 -33.03 13.22
C LEU A 446 49.79 -33.90 12.90
N ASN A 447 49.92 -35.23 12.99
CA ASN A 447 48.77 -36.12 12.79
C ASN A 447 47.68 -35.86 13.82
N VAL A 448 48.01 -35.68 15.08
CA VAL A 448 47.06 -35.30 16.16
C VAL A 448 46.37 -33.97 15.86
N ILE A 449 47.09 -32.97 15.34
CA ILE A 449 46.50 -31.68 14.94
C ILE A 449 45.51 -31.87 13.80
N ILE A 450 45.86 -32.65 12.75
CA ILE A 450 44.98 -32.92 11.61
C ILE A 450 43.72 -33.63 12.09
N GLU A 451 43.83 -34.67 12.91
CA GLU A 451 42.67 -35.39 13.46
C GLU A 451 41.74 -34.47 14.29
N ARG A 452 42.30 -33.57 15.09
CA ARG A 452 41.51 -32.57 15.82
C ARG A 452 40.82 -31.60 14.90
N CYS A 453 41.42 -31.18 13.77
CA CYS A 453 40.78 -30.31 12.80
C CYS A 453 39.63 -31.01 12.07
N VAL A 454 39.82 -32.31 11.66
CA VAL A 454 38.75 -33.09 11.04
C VAL A 454 37.57 -33.28 11.98
N LEU A 455 37.86 -33.65 13.24
CA LEU A 455 36.78 -33.83 14.23
C LEU A 455 36.07 -32.49 14.55
N ALA A 456 36.80 -31.38 14.61
CA ALA A 456 36.19 -30.05 14.77
C ALA A 456 35.22 -29.72 13.65
N ASP A 457 35.60 -30.00 12.42
CA ASP A 457 34.76 -29.80 11.22
C ASP A 457 33.50 -30.71 11.24
N GLN A 458 33.66 -32.01 11.58
CA GLN A 458 32.55 -32.95 11.70
C GLN A 458 31.52 -32.53 12.79
N ILE A 459 32.00 -31.99 13.90
CA ILE A 459 31.12 -31.48 14.98
C ILE A 459 30.34 -30.25 14.51
N GLU A 460 31.01 -29.30 13.85
CA GLU A 460 30.35 -28.10 13.30
C GLU A 460 29.27 -28.45 12.27
N GLN A 461 29.48 -29.50 11.47
CA GLN A 461 28.51 -29.99 10.48
C GLN A 461 27.39 -30.84 11.10
N GLY A 462 27.45 -31.17 12.39
CA GLY A 462 26.50 -32.09 13.04
C GLY A 462 26.64 -33.54 12.57
N ALA A 463 27.77 -33.88 11.91
CA ALA A 463 28.04 -35.20 11.34
C ALA A 463 28.73 -36.16 12.32
N ALA A 464 29.05 -35.70 13.51
CA ALA A 464 29.70 -36.54 14.52
C ALA A 464 28.74 -37.59 15.07
N LEU A 465 29.01 -38.85 14.82
CA LEU A 465 28.19 -40.00 15.25
C LEU A 465 28.62 -40.41 16.68
N ILE A 466 27.67 -40.41 17.60
CA ILE A 466 27.88 -40.84 18.98
C ILE A 466 27.61 -42.34 19.11
N ASN A 467 28.59 -43.11 19.52
CA ASN A 467 28.47 -44.54 19.78
C ASN A 467 28.43 -44.81 21.29
N LYS A 468 27.23 -44.75 21.88
CA LYS A 468 27.08 -45.00 23.34
C LYS A 468 27.26 -46.47 23.67
N GLN A 469 28.22 -46.76 24.56
CA GLN A 469 28.50 -48.09 25.10
C GLN A 469 28.72 -48.02 26.62
N ARG A 470 28.48 -49.14 27.29
CA ARG A 470 28.75 -49.26 28.71
C ARG A 470 30.24 -49.63 28.92
N PHE A 471 30.96 -48.84 29.72
CA PHE A 471 32.35 -49.12 30.05
C PHE A 471 32.65 -48.82 31.52
N ALA A 472 33.64 -49.53 32.08
CA ALA A 472 34.08 -49.34 33.45
C ALA A 472 35.01 -48.10 33.55
N LEU A 473 34.87 -47.33 34.60
CA LEU A 473 35.75 -46.18 34.85
C LEU A 473 37.19 -46.60 35.05
N GLN A 474 37.44 -47.75 35.65
CA GLN A 474 38.80 -48.29 35.84
C GLN A 474 39.51 -48.50 34.49
N THR A 475 38.85 -49.09 33.50
CA THR A 475 39.40 -49.26 32.16
C THR A 475 39.79 -47.94 31.53
N LEU A 476 38.94 -46.91 31.69
CA LEU A 476 39.18 -45.56 31.17
C LEU A 476 40.37 -44.90 31.87
N THR A 477 40.42 -44.97 33.21
CA THR A 477 41.50 -44.37 34.00
C THR A 477 42.85 -45.02 33.74
N ASP A 478 42.90 -46.37 33.63
CA ASP A 478 44.14 -47.12 33.34
C ASP A 478 44.67 -46.74 31.96
N ASP A 479 43.83 -46.66 30.93
CA ASP A 479 44.22 -46.23 29.60
C ASP A 479 44.70 -44.78 29.55
N LEU A 480 44.02 -43.86 30.24
CA LEU A 480 44.44 -42.46 30.35
C LEU A 480 45.81 -42.30 31.02
N LEU A 481 46.03 -42.98 32.16
CA LEU A 481 47.28 -42.92 32.90
C LEU A 481 48.45 -43.57 32.14
N GLN A 482 48.18 -44.64 31.40
CA GLN A 482 49.17 -45.25 30.51
C GLN A 482 49.56 -44.29 29.36
N THR A 483 48.59 -43.55 28.82
CA THR A 483 48.80 -42.64 27.67
C THR A 483 49.55 -41.37 28.05
N VAL A 484 49.19 -40.72 29.17
CA VAL A 484 49.81 -39.43 29.58
C VAL A 484 50.98 -39.57 30.56
N GLY A 485 51.24 -40.77 31.13
CA GLY A 485 52.24 -41.05 32.14
C GLY A 485 51.78 -40.72 33.56
N ALA A 486 51.83 -41.71 34.46
CA ALA A 486 51.24 -41.60 35.78
C ALA A 486 52.09 -40.81 36.77
N SER A 487 53.36 -40.47 36.46
CA SER A 487 54.36 -39.96 37.42
C SER A 487 53.96 -38.64 38.10
N ARG A 488 53.15 -37.82 37.46
CA ARG A 488 52.71 -36.51 37.99
C ARG A 488 51.19 -36.42 38.19
N ILE A 489 50.45 -37.50 38.07
CA ILE A 489 48.99 -37.49 38.19
C ILE A 489 48.63 -38.20 39.50
N ARG A 490 47.90 -37.52 40.36
CA ARG A 490 47.25 -38.08 41.54
C ARG A 490 45.79 -38.38 41.22
N LEU A 491 45.42 -39.66 41.12
CA LEU A 491 44.03 -40.09 40.90
C LEU A 491 43.31 -40.19 42.27
N VAL A 492 42.18 -39.57 42.40
CA VAL A 492 41.35 -39.54 43.62
C VAL A 492 39.94 -39.97 43.32
N GLY A 493 39.33 -40.80 44.14
CA GLY A 493 37.93 -41.17 44.08
C GLY A 493 37.68 -42.60 43.59
N PRO A 494 36.39 -43.02 43.57
CA PRO A 494 35.97 -44.37 43.23
C PRO A 494 36.07 -44.69 41.74
N GLN A 495 36.67 -45.81 41.39
CA GLN A 495 36.80 -46.31 40.02
C GLN A 495 35.87 -47.50 39.71
N ASP A 496 35.14 -47.97 40.73
CA ASP A 496 34.30 -49.18 40.70
C ASP A 496 32.90 -48.93 40.08
N ALA A 497 32.75 -47.94 39.20
CA ALA A 497 31.51 -47.59 38.52
C ALA A 497 31.63 -47.77 37.00
N ALA A 498 30.49 -47.87 36.37
CA ALA A 498 30.36 -47.87 34.90
C ALA A 498 29.49 -46.70 34.44
N VAL A 499 29.81 -46.16 33.29
CA VAL A 499 29.02 -45.12 32.60
C VAL A 499 28.57 -45.60 31.23
N VAL A 500 27.46 -45.05 30.73
CA VAL A 500 26.95 -45.27 29.36
C VAL A 500 27.19 -44.02 28.56
N SER A 501 28.22 -44.01 27.75
CA SER A 501 28.62 -42.87 26.91
C SER A 501 29.49 -43.35 25.74
N ASP A 502 29.97 -42.45 24.91
CA ASP A 502 30.96 -42.76 23.89
C ASP A 502 32.36 -42.77 24.52
N TYR A 503 32.96 -43.95 24.59
CA TYR A 503 34.29 -44.13 25.20
C TYR A 503 35.37 -43.24 24.59
N GLN A 504 35.38 -43.18 23.25
CA GLN A 504 36.39 -42.42 22.51
C GLN A 504 36.26 -40.89 22.78
N TYR A 505 35.05 -40.41 22.81
CA TYR A 505 34.78 -38.98 23.09
C TYR A 505 35.05 -38.60 24.54
N VAL A 506 34.68 -39.44 25.51
CA VAL A 506 35.02 -39.22 26.92
C VAL A 506 36.55 -39.25 27.14
N ARG A 507 37.23 -40.23 26.54
CA ARG A 507 38.69 -40.32 26.50
C ARG A 507 39.33 -39.07 25.91
N LEU A 508 38.84 -38.58 24.80
CA LEU A 508 39.33 -37.37 24.13
C LEU A 508 39.20 -36.12 25.04
N ILE A 509 38.04 -35.94 25.70
CA ILE A 509 37.84 -34.84 26.63
C ILE A 509 38.91 -34.91 27.75
N LEU A 510 39.01 -36.05 28.42
CA LEU A 510 39.92 -36.23 29.54
C LEU A 510 41.40 -36.12 29.13
N LEU A 511 41.79 -36.65 28.00
CA LEU A 511 43.15 -36.49 27.45
C LEU A 511 43.49 -35.01 27.19
N ASN A 512 42.53 -34.23 26.65
CA ASN A 512 42.73 -32.79 26.45
C ASN A 512 42.89 -32.06 27.77
N LEU A 513 42.09 -32.38 28.80
CA LEU A 513 42.16 -31.76 30.11
C LEU A 513 43.48 -32.13 30.83
N LEU A 514 43.82 -33.43 30.88
CA LEU A 514 45.05 -33.94 31.53
C LEU A 514 46.31 -33.43 30.83
N SER A 515 46.39 -33.48 29.51
CA SER A 515 47.53 -32.99 28.75
C SER A 515 47.75 -31.48 28.96
N ASN A 516 46.67 -30.68 29.00
CA ASN A 516 46.74 -29.27 29.31
C ASN A 516 47.22 -29.02 30.75
N ALA A 517 46.69 -29.76 31.73
CA ALA A 517 47.11 -29.67 33.13
C ALA A 517 48.58 -29.95 33.31
N LEU A 518 49.11 -31.03 32.72
CA LEU A 518 50.54 -31.39 32.77
C LEU A 518 51.42 -30.38 32.05
N LYS A 519 50.96 -29.82 30.96
CA LYS A 519 51.70 -28.86 30.13
C LYS A 519 51.82 -27.48 30.76
N TYR A 520 50.76 -27.01 31.40
CA TYR A 520 50.68 -25.64 31.94
C TYR A 520 50.94 -25.54 33.46
N SER A 521 51.08 -26.66 34.13
CA SER A 521 51.50 -26.69 35.56
C SER A 521 53.03 -26.59 35.74
N PRO A 522 53.52 -26.14 36.89
CA PRO A 522 54.96 -26.20 37.25
C PRO A 522 55.49 -27.65 37.15
N PRO A 523 56.76 -27.86 36.73
CA PRO A 523 57.31 -29.21 36.52
C PRO A 523 57.25 -30.11 37.76
N ASP A 524 57.38 -29.53 38.94
CA ASP A 524 57.46 -30.26 40.23
C ASP A 524 56.07 -30.36 40.92
N SER A 525 55.00 -29.88 40.31
CA SER A 525 53.65 -29.94 40.88
C SER A 525 52.90 -31.19 40.44
N LEU A 526 51.98 -31.66 41.28
CA LEU A 526 51.08 -32.74 40.97
C LEU A 526 49.84 -32.18 40.28
N VAL A 527 49.31 -32.93 39.32
CA VAL A 527 47.97 -32.73 38.68
C VAL A 527 47.02 -33.70 39.39
N GLU A 528 45.94 -33.19 39.92
CA GLU A 528 44.96 -34.02 40.59
C GLU A 528 43.83 -34.34 39.57
N PHE A 529 43.56 -35.63 39.35
CA PHE A 529 42.44 -36.13 38.58
C PHE A 529 41.46 -36.78 39.55
N GLU A 530 40.32 -36.11 39.77
CA GLU A 530 39.34 -36.53 40.75
C GLU A 530 38.07 -37.05 40.05
N ILE A 531 37.51 -38.13 40.57
CA ILE A 531 36.26 -38.74 40.15
C ILE A 531 35.32 -38.73 41.35
N GLN A 532 34.20 -38.03 41.22
CA GLN A 532 33.17 -37.95 42.27
C GLN A 532 31.84 -38.51 41.79
N ARG A 533 31.13 -39.24 42.63
CA ARG A 533 29.75 -39.63 42.41
C ARG A 533 28.86 -38.61 43.10
N THR A 534 27.95 -37.97 42.35
CA THR A 534 27.07 -36.95 42.91
C THR A 534 25.65 -37.07 42.30
N LEU A 535 24.73 -36.33 42.88
CA LEU A 535 23.34 -36.22 42.39
C LEU A 535 23.15 -34.82 41.82
N VAL A 536 22.87 -34.72 40.54
CA VAL A 536 22.53 -33.46 39.87
C VAL A 536 21.09 -33.56 39.43
N LYS A 537 20.22 -32.67 39.96
CA LYS A 537 18.75 -32.64 39.66
C LYS A 537 18.06 -34.02 39.80
N GLY A 538 18.51 -34.85 40.77
CA GLY A 538 17.94 -36.17 41.02
C GLY A 538 18.46 -37.32 40.14
N VAL A 539 19.38 -37.02 39.20
CA VAL A 539 20.08 -38.01 38.40
C VAL A 539 21.44 -38.31 38.99
N ARG A 540 21.81 -39.61 39.05
CA ARG A 540 23.16 -40.00 39.50
C ARG A 540 24.16 -39.72 38.39
N VAL A 541 25.17 -38.92 38.69
CA VAL A 541 26.21 -38.58 37.72
C VAL A 541 27.59 -38.86 38.30
N VAL A 542 28.52 -39.09 37.40
CA VAL A 542 29.95 -39.07 37.70
C VAL A 542 30.51 -37.72 37.27
N TYR A 543 31.09 -36.99 38.17
CA TYR A 543 31.79 -35.75 37.90
C TYR A 543 33.29 -36.03 37.82
N PHE A 544 33.90 -35.68 36.69
CA PHE A 544 35.34 -35.72 36.44
C PHE A 544 35.91 -34.33 36.62
N SER A 545 36.95 -34.19 37.41
CA SER A 545 37.67 -32.93 37.51
C SER A 545 39.18 -33.14 37.38
N VAL A 546 39.80 -32.23 36.66
CA VAL A 546 41.27 -32.15 36.54
C VAL A 546 41.71 -30.80 37.05
N SER A 547 42.52 -30.82 38.13
CA SER A 547 43.04 -29.60 38.75
C SER A 547 44.58 -29.57 38.70
N ASN A 548 45.12 -28.38 38.45
CA ASN A 548 46.55 -28.15 38.45
C ASN A 548 46.89 -26.76 38.98
N ALA A 549 48.09 -26.64 39.56
CA ALA A 549 48.67 -25.36 39.98
C ALA A 549 48.91 -24.45 38.75
N VAL A 550 48.79 -23.15 38.93
CA VAL A 550 49.06 -22.15 37.86
C VAL A 550 50.61 -22.12 37.65
N GLY A 551 51.01 -22.39 36.40
CA GLY A 551 52.41 -22.30 35.98
C GLY A 551 52.74 -20.97 35.29
N ALA A 552 53.88 -20.93 34.58
CA ALA A 552 54.37 -19.73 33.88
C ALA A 552 53.45 -19.15 32.84
N ALA A 553 52.49 -19.94 32.32
CA ALA A 553 51.48 -19.48 31.36
C ALA A 553 50.38 -18.59 31.98
N GLY A 554 50.36 -18.49 33.34
CA GLY A 554 49.35 -17.69 34.05
C GLY A 554 47.96 -18.31 34.08
N MET A 555 46.99 -17.57 34.62
CA MET A 555 45.61 -17.96 34.69
C MET A 555 44.93 -17.71 33.32
N PRO A 556 44.20 -18.66 32.74
CA PRO A 556 43.45 -18.44 31.50
C PRO A 556 42.28 -17.49 31.74
N ASP A 557 41.90 -16.74 30.71
CA ASP A 557 40.72 -15.86 30.72
C ASP A 557 39.41 -16.70 30.70
N PRO A 558 38.58 -16.62 31.73
CA PRO A 558 37.33 -17.38 31.81
C PRO A 558 36.38 -17.17 30.64
N SER A 559 36.38 -15.95 30.06
CA SER A 559 35.49 -15.59 28.95
C SER A 559 35.92 -16.18 27.61
N GLN A 560 37.21 -16.55 27.48
CA GLN A 560 37.78 -16.99 26.20
C GLN A 560 38.36 -18.41 26.23
N VAL A 561 38.47 -19.04 27.42
CA VAL A 561 39.16 -20.32 27.60
C VAL A 561 38.65 -21.44 26.69
N PHE A 562 37.40 -21.42 26.30
CA PHE A 562 36.79 -22.34 25.35
C PHE A 562 36.62 -21.76 23.93
N ALA A 563 37.17 -20.55 23.65
CA ALA A 563 37.11 -20.00 22.30
C ALA A 563 38.05 -20.75 21.34
N ARG A 564 37.65 -20.93 20.11
CA ARG A 564 38.45 -21.59 19.05
C ARG A 564 39.73 -20.79 18.81
N TYR A 565 40.87 -21.49 18.78
CA TYR A 565 42.22 -20.93 18.59
C TYR A 565 42.68 -19.99 19.71
N TYR A 566 41.98 -19.92 20.84
CA TYR A 566 42.40 -19.10 21.97
C TYR A 566 43.68 -19.63 22.63
N ARG A 567 44.63 -18.72 22.86
CA ARG A 567 45.87 -18.95 23.61
C ARG A 567 46.26 -17.65 24.30
N SER A 568 46.55 -17.71 25.61
CA SER A 568 47.09 -16.54 26.30
C SER A 568 48.47 -16.16 25.74
N GLU A 569 48.87 -14.90 25.84
CA GLU A 569 50.18 -14.44 25.32
C GLU A 569 51.35 -15.23 25.89
N SER A 570 51.34 -15.51 27.18
CA SER A 570 52.35 -16.29 27.89
C SER A 570 52.32 -17.79 27.51
N ALA A 571 51.20 -18.32 27.06
CA ALA A 571 51.09 -19.70 26.60
C ALA A 571 51.62 -19.93 25.17
N ARG A 572 51.96 -18.89 24.41
CA ARG A 572 52.47 -18.99 23.03
C ARG A 572 53.82 -19.67 22.91
N ALA A 573 54.63 -19.70 23.98
CA ALA A 573 55.90 -20.42 24.03
C ALA A 573 55.74 -21.95 23.97
N HIS A 574 54.57 -22.50 24.25
CA HIS A 574 54.31 -23.94 24.22
C HIS A 574 53.69 -24.37 22.90
N VAL A 575 54.01 -25.55 22.39
CA VAL A 575 53.41 -26.07 21.13
C VAL A 575 51.91 -26.32 21.29
N GLY A 576 51.10 -25.89 20.35
CA GLY A 576 49.65 -26.18 20.30
C GLY A 576 48.83 -25.14 19.51
N VAL A 577 47.75 -25.56 18.91
CA VAL A 577 46.89 -24.74 17.98
C VAL A 577 45.77 -24.01 18.71
N GLY A 578 45.54 -24.27 20.01
CA GLY A 578 44.39 -23.67 20.73
C GLY A 578 43.03 -24.31 20.43
N LEU A 579 43.01 -25.55 19.93
CA LEU A 579 41.78 -26.30 19.62
C LEU A 579 41.33 -27.26 20.75
N GLY A 580 42.24 -27.64 21.71
CA GLY A 580 41.97 -28.72 22.65
C GLY A 580 40.80 -28.46 23.59
N LEU A 581 40.73 -27.31 24.25
CA LEU A 581 39.62 -27.00 25.16
C LEU A 581 38.34 -26.69 24.44
N TRP A 582 38.41 -26.02 23.30
CA TRP A 582 37.22 -25.82 22.44
C TRP A 582 36.64 -27.16 22.00
N LEU A 583 37.47 -28.11 21.57
CA LEU A 583 37.08 -29.46 21.15
C LEU A 583 36.50 -30.26 22.31
N ALA A 584 37.14 -30.22 23.49
CA ALA A 584 36.63 -30.87 24.69
C ALA A 584 35.21 -30.36 25.04
N GLN A 585 35.01 -29.05 24.99
CA GLN A 585 33.69 -28.43 25.21
C GLN A 585 32.67 -28.84 24.16
N ALA A 586 33.05 -28.81 22.88
CA ALA A 586 32.17 -29.17 21.77
C ALA A 586 31.75 -30.65 21.84
N VAL A 587 32.69 -31.55 22.14
CA VAL A 587 32.41 -32.97 22.32
C VAL A 587 31.56 -33.23 23.57
N ALA A 588 31.84 -32.54 24.69
CA ALA A 588 31.00 -32.66 25.89
C ALA A 588 29.54 -32.29 25.61
N ARG A 589 29.32 -31.22 24.87
CA ARG A 589 27.94 -30.82 24.45
C ARG A 589 27.23 -31.86 23.58
N GLN A 590 27.96 -32.53 22.71
CA GLN A 590 27.41 -33.67 21.95
C GLN A 590 27.00 -34.84 22.84
N LEU A 591 27.74 -35.07 23.95
CA LEU A 591 27.41 -36.08 24.95
C LEU A 591 26.27 -35.68 25.92
N GLY A 592 25.73 -34.44 25.79
CA GLY A 592 24.69 -33.89 26.67
C GLY A 592 25.27 -33.30 27.98
N SER A 593 26.56 -32.98 28.01
CA SER A 593 27.29 -32.43 29.14
C SER A 593 27.98 -31.09 28.79
N GLU A 594 28.66 -30.48 29.75
CA GLU A 594 29.45 -29.26 29.52
C GLU A 594 30.74 -29.28 30.34
N VAL A 595 31.85 -28.83 29.74
CA VAL A 595 33.11 -28.65 30.49
C VAL A 595 33.07 -27.32 31.20
N HIS A 596 33.20 -27.37 32.51
CA HIS A 596 33.25 -26.18 33.38
C HIS A 596 34.68 -25.81 33.72
N PHE A 597 34.95 -24.51 33.75
CA PHE A 597 36.19 -23.93 34.21
C PHE A 597 35.98 -23.24 35.57
N ARG A 598 36.86 -23.48 36.52
CA ARG A 598 36.88 -22.79 37.81
C ARG A 598 38.33 -22.43 38.20
N ALA A 599 38.51 -21.22 38.63
CA ALA A 599 39.76 -20.76 39.21
C ALA A 599 39.58 -20.69 40.74
N ALA A 600 40.40 -21.39 41.53
CA ALA A 600 40.33 -21.39 42.99
C ALA A 600 41.70 -21.48 43.60
N GLN A 601 42.05 -20.60 44.55
CA GLN A 601 43.25 -20.65 45.37
C GLN A 601 44.57 -20.90 44.60
N GLY A 602 44.78 -20.28 43.46
CA GLY A 602 45.94 -20.48 42.59
C GLY A 602 45.94 -21.78 41.78
N GLN A 603 44.86 -22.47 41.74
CA GLN A 603 44.63 -23.66 40.88
C GLN A 603 43.68 -23.39 39.74
N VAL A 604 43.87 -24.08 38.64
CA VAL A 604 43.00 -24.18 37.46
C VAL A 604 42.28 -25.52 37.56
N VAL A 605 40.95 -25.51 37.53
CA VAL A 605 40.12 -26.71 37.58
C VAL A 605 39.20 -26.75 36.34
N PHE A 606 39.28 -27.85 35.59
CA PHE A 606 38.31 -28.18 34.52
C PHE A 606 37.57 -29.46 34.90
N GLY A 607 36.26 -29.46 34.71
CA GLY A 607 35.46 -30.66 35.00
C GLY A 607 34.23 -30.76 34.15
N PHE A 608 33.67 -31.95 34.03
CA PHE A 608 32.41 -32.23 33.36
C PHE A 608 31.73 -33.45 33.99
N GLU A 609 30.45 -33.61 33.70
CA GLU A 609 29.64 -34.67 34.30
C GLU A 609 29.09 -35.65 33.24
N LEU A 610 28.92 -36.90 33.63
CA LEU A 610 28.26 -37.92 32.82
C LEU A 610 27.28 -38.72 33.67
N GLU A 611 26.17 -39.17 33.08
CA GLU A 611 25.20 -40.04 33.77
C GLU A 611 25.85 -41.39 34.13
N LEU A 612 25.57 -41.87 35.35
CA LEU A 612 25.94 -43.21 35.81
C LEU A 612 25.04 -44.25 35.12
N ALA A 613 25.65 -45.41 34.76
CA ALA A 613 24.97 -46.54 34.14
C ALA A 613 23.97 -47.22 35.08
#